data_22684720cee04a4fee50313091655d6a
#
_entry.id   22684720cee04a4fee50313091655d6a
#
_cell.length_a   1.000
_cell.length_b   1.000
_cell.length_c   1.000
_cell.angle_alpha   90.00
_cell.angle_beta   90.00
_cell.angle_gamma   90.00
#
_symmetry.space_group_name_H-M   'P 1'
#
loop_
_entity.id
_entity.type
_entity.pdbx_description
1 polymer ?
#
loop_
_entity_poly.entity_id
_entity_poly.type
_entity_poly.pdbx_seq_one_letter_code
_entity_poly.pdbx_strand_id
1 'polypeptide(L)'
;MKSYLARLLISFLLLLTGPLAHAGPRPTIVFLSPDDSRFWQMVSGFMTEVAEDLDVDLEVQYDRESHRFSYLRMARDVLSREEKPDYLLFMCKEHVTESMLRLADGAGVKAFTFNTDVPDAARASIGMPRTVLPGWLGHLSPDNIAAGRALVTLLGKQAEQMELTSEPSIPMVALSGTLDSSATKDRNGGMLAAAVQQRSELLQLVYANWSRTLAREKTEVLLKRYPDTVSIWSASDGMALGAIQAARNAGRIPGEDLLVGSVDWEPEALEKIRQGELLVSLGRHFMGGGLALLLLHDYHHGRDFGDMSPDYVFRYELEPATRDNVDQIQRIMDPENWSAIDFRRFSRVGETGTAKAVPDPDAVLDAITGALAGQRADTVASSE
;
A
#
# COMPACT_ATOMS: atom_id res chain seq x y z
N MET A 1 27.51 -9.82 69.13
CA MET A 1 26.52 -10.41 68.19
C MET A 1 25.46 -9.47 67.65
N LYS A 2 25.42 -8.15 67.96
CA LYS A 2 24.41 -7.21 67.47
C LYS A 2 24.88 -6.31 66.32
N SER A 3 26.14 -6.35 65.88
CA SER A 3 26.67 -5.48 64.83
C SER A 3 26.78 -6.11 63.43
N TYR A 4 26.57 -7.41 63.28
CA TYR A 4 26.66 -8.13 62.03
C TYR A 4 25.31 -8.28 61.32
N LEU A 5 24.17 -8.19 62.02
CA LEU A 5 22.83 -8.23 61.38
C LEU A 5 22.44 -6.94 60.66
N ALA A 6 22.96 -5.79 61.07
CA ALA A 6 22.64 -4.50 60.43
C ALA A 6 23.33 -4.28 59.07
N ARG A 7 24.47 -4.97 58.82
CA ARG A 7 25.21 -4.87 57.54
C ARG A 7 24.70 -5.81 56.47
N LEU A 8 23.98 -6.89 56.81
CA LEU A 8 23.38 -7.82 55.84
C LEU A 8 22.05 -7.32 55.26
N LEU A 9 21.33 -6.46 55.98
CA LEU A 9 20.04 -5.88 55.51
C LEU A 9 20.21 -4.72 54.53
N ILE A 10 21.34 -4.02 54.52
CA ILE A 10 21.62 -2.93 53.59
C ILE A 10 22.13 -3.43 52.26
N SER A 11 22.75 -4.59 52.16
CA SER A 11 23.24 -5.19 50.91
C SER A 11 22.16 -5.88 50.10
N PHE A 12 20.98 -6.15 50.65
CA PHE A 12 19.88 -6.81 49.92
C PHE A 12 18.87 -5.84 49.29
N LEU A 13 18.95 -4.55 49.63
CA LEU A 13 18.03 -3.51 49.10
C LEU A 13 18.58 -2.80 47.86
N LEU A 14 19.82 -3.08 47.44
CA LEU A 14 20.47 -2.45 46.27
C LEU A 14 20.41 -3.27 44.98
N LEU A 15 19.73 -4.42 44.97
CA LEU A 15 19.67 -5.36 43.84
C LEU A 15 18.33 -5.36 43.10
N LEU A 16 17.40 -4.44 43.40
CA LEU A 16 16.07 -4.36 42.79
C LEU A 16 15.80 -3.09 41.95
N THR A 17 16.83 -2.25 41.72
CA THR A 17 16.74 -1.22 40.72
C THR A 17 17.39 -1.74 39.43
N GLY A 18 16.75 -2.70 38.78
CA GLY A 18 16.96 -2.90 37.36
C GLY A 18 16.64 -1.56 36.66
N PRO A 19 17.35 -1.17 35.58
CA PRO A 19 16.98 -0.01 34.84
C PRO A 19 15.54 -0.19 34.44
N LEU A 20 14.61 0.64 34.97
CA LEU A 20 13.35 0.90 34.36
C LEU A 20 13.72 1.37 32.94
N ALA A 21 13.51 0.52 31.94
CA ALA A 21 13.54 0.94 30.56
C ALA A 21 12.57 2.13 30.50
N HIS A 22 13.09 3.34 30.43
CA HIS A 22 12.30 4.51 30.07
C HIS A 22 11.85 4.21 28.65
N ALA A 23 10.60 3.76 28.50
CA ALA A 23 9.91 3.87 27.25
C ALA A 23 10.02 5.37 26.87
N GLY A 24 10.72 5.68 25.80
CA GLY A 24 10.77 7.03 25.25
C GLY A 24 9.34 7.51 25.02
N PRO A 25 9.11 8.82 24.83
CA PRO A 25 7.79 9.32 24.50
C PRO A 25 7.28 8.58 23.26
N ARG A 26 5.99 8.29 23.23
CA ARG A 26 5.30 7.67 22.07
C ARG A 26 5.51 8.54 20.85
N PRO A 27 5.93 8.00 19.70
CA PRO A 27 5.97 8.78 18.47
C PRO A 27 4.55 9.20 18.04
N THR A 28 4.39 10.48 17.72
CA THR A 28 3.14 11.03 17.20
C THR A 28 3.23 11.15 15.69
N ILE A 29 2.32 10.49 14.96
CA ILE A 29 2.32 10.42 13.49
C ILE A 29 0.97 10.87 12.96
N VAL A 30 0.97 11.84 12.05
CA VAL A 30 -0.23 12.21 11.28
C VAL A 30 -0.11 11.65 9.87
N PHE A 31 -1.03 10.78 9.49
CA PHE A 31 -1.20 10.31 8.12
C PHE A 31 -2.24 11.14 7.39
N LEU A 32 -1.83 11.78 6.30
CA LEU A 32 -2.73 12.45 5.39
C LEU A 32 -3.14 11.50 4.27
N SER A 33 -4.38 11.03 4.31
CA SER A 33 -4.97 10.22 3.25
C SER A 33 -5.49 11.10 2.12
N PRO A 34 -5.22 10.76 0.84
CA PRO A 34 -5.61 11.59 -0.30
C PRO A 34 -7.11 11.59 -0.59
N ASP A 35 -7.84 10.65 -0.04
CA ASP A 35 -9.30 10.51 -0.09
C ASP A 35 -9.78 9.45 0.93
N ASP A 36 -11.09 9.21 1.01
CA ASP A 36 -11.72 8.21 1.87
C ASP A 36 -12.23 6.97 1.10
N SER A 37 -11.63 6.67 -0.06
CA SER A 37 -11.95 5.48 -0.86
C SER A 37 -11.70 4.18 -0.09
N ARG A 38 -12.30 3.09 -0.56
CA ARG A 38 -12.15 1.76 0.07
C ARG A 38 -10.70 1.35 0.24
N PHE A 39 -9.86 1.60 -0.77
CA PHE A 39 -8.43 1.33 -0.69
C PHE A 39 -7.77 2.07 0.49
N TRP A 40 -8.02 3.38 0.63
CA TRP A 40 -7.40 4.16 1.70
C TRP A 40 -7.95 3.83 3.08
N GLN A 41 -9.20 3.38 3.17
CA GLN A 41 -9.74 2.82 4.41
C GLN A 41 -9.04 1.51 4.82
N MET A 42 -8.69 0.65 3.84
CA MET A 42 -7.90 -0.57 4.11
C MET A 42 -6.48 -0.22 4.58
N VAL A 43 -5.82 0.74 3.91
CA VAL A 43 -4.50 1.22 4.32
C VAL A 43 -4.52 1.74 5.76
N SER A 44 -5.46 2.63 6.08
CA SER A 44 -5.55 3.21 7.43
C SER A 44 -5.96 2.19 8.49
N GLY A 45 -6.83 1.23 8.16
CA GLY A 45 -7.19 0.13 9.07
C GLY A 45 -5.96 -0.71 9.43
N PHE A 46 -5.18 -1.12 8.43
CA PHE A 46 -3.94 -1.86 8.67
C PHE A 46 -2.91 -1.04 9.47
N MET A 47 -2.80 0.26 9.19
CA MET A 47 -1.93 1.17 9.96
C MET A 47 -2.35 1.24 11.42
N THR A 48 -3.63 1.22 11.72
CA THR A 48 -4.15 1.28 13.10
C THR A 48 -3.69 0.06 13.90
N GLU A 49 -3.82 -1.15 13.37
CA GLU A 49 -3.34 -2.38 14.01
C GLU A 49 -1.83 -2.33 14.27
N VAL A 50 -1.05 -1.88 13.28
CA VAL A 50 0.40 -1.73 13.44
C VAL A 50 0.73 -0.66 14.50
N ALA A 51 0.01 0.45 14.53
CA ALA A 51 0.25 1.54 15.48
C ALA A 51 -0.06 1.13 16.92
N GLU A 52 -1.13 0.35 17.14
CA GLU A 52 -1.50 -0.17 18.46
C GLU A 52 -0.38 -1.05 19.04
N ASP A 53 0.15 -1.97 18.26
CA ASP A 53 1.22 -2.86 18.69
C ASP A 53 2.55 -2.12 18.96
N LEU A 54 2.86 -1.10 18.15
CA LEU A 54 4.10 -0.33 18.26
C LEU A 54 4.03 0.80 19.29
N ASP A 55 2.90 0.99 19.97
CA ASP A 55 2.66 2.12 20.88
C ASP A 55 2.87 3.48 20.20
N VAL A 56 2.35 3.63 18.96
CA VAL A 56 2.39 4.84 18.14
C VAL A 56 1.08 5.59 18.28
N ASP A 57 1.12 6.90 18.52
CA ASP A 57 -0.05 7.77 18.46
C ASP A 57 -0.30 8.18 17.00
N LEU A 58 -1.23 7.47 16.35
CA LEU A 58 -1.55 7.64 14.94
C LEU A 58 -2.84 8.45 14.75
N GLU A 59 -2.75 9.59 14.09
CA GLU A 59 -3.90 10.36 13.60
C GLU A 59 -4.05 10.17 12.08
N VAL A 60 -5.23 9.76 11.62
CA VAL A 60 -5.55 9.65 10.18
C VAL A 60 -6.49 10.78 9.77
N GLN A 61 -6.10 11.55 8.76
CA GLN A 61 -6.94 12.60 8.17
C GLN A 61 -7.23 12.28 6.70
N TYR A 62 -8.51 12.27 6.31
CA TYR A 62 -8.95 12.03 4.94
C TYR A 62 -9.26 13.32 4.22
N ASP A 63 -8.70 13.51 3.01
CA ASP A 63 -9.06 14.59 2.11
C ASP A 63 -10.40 14.28 1.41
N ARG A 64 -11.48 14.83 1.95
CA ARG A 64 -12.82 14.63 1.40
C ARG A 64 -13.11 15.42 0.13
N GLU A 65 -12.28 16.41 -0.21
CA GLU A 65 -12.38 17.18 -1.45
C GLU A 65 -11.64 16.48 -2.59
N SER A 66 -10.73 15.55 -2.26
CA SER A 66 -9.92 14.73 -3.19
C SER A 66 -9.18 15.58 -4.23
N HIS A 67 -8.75 16.79 -3.85
CA HIS A 67 -8.08 17.73 -4.73
C HIS A 67 -6.68 18.09 -4.21
N ARG A 68 -5.68 18.25 -5.09
CA ARG A 68 -4.29 18.53 -4.68
C ARG A 68 -4.15 19.75 -3.77
N PHE A 69 -4.96 20.81 -3.95
CA PHE A 69 -4.87 22.00 -3.11
C PHE A 69 -5.53 21.83 -1.73
N SER A 70 -6.59 21.00 -1.62
CA SER A 70 -7.14 20.63 -0.31
C SER A 70 -6.14 19.77 0.46
N TYR A 71 -5.49 18.85 -0.22
CA TYR A 71 -4.43 18.01 0.35
C TYR A 71 -3.26 18.82 0.90
N LEU A 72 -2.76 19.82 0.13
CA LEU A 72 -1.74 20.76 0.61
C LEU A 72 -2.24 21.61 1.79
N ARG A 73 -3.53 22.00 1.81
CA ARG A 73 -4.14 22.74 2.93
C ARG A 73 -4.14 21.91 4.20
N MET A 74 -4.53 20.62 4.14
CA MET A 74 -4.46 19.70 5.28
C MET A 74 -3.04 19.65 5.88
N ALA A 75 -2.01 19.55 5.04
CA ALA A 75 -0.62 19.58 5.52
C ALA A 75 -0.31 20.89 6.25
N ARG A 76 -0.73 22.05 5.73
CA ARG A 76 -0.56 23.35 6.40
C ARG A 76 -1.27 23.40 7.73
N ASP A 77 -2.50 22.92 7.81
CA ASP A 77 -3.30 22.93 9.03
C ASP A 77 -2.65 22.10 10.13
N VAL A 78 -2.15 20.90 9.81
CA VAL A 78 -1.39 20.05 10.76
C VAL A 78 -0.10 20.73 11.20
N LEU A 79 0.68 21.26 10.26
CA LEU A 79 1.99 21.86 10.55
C LEU A 79 1.91 23.24 11.24
N SER A 80 0.73 23.86 11.27
CA SER A 80 0.49 25.13 11.98
C SER A 80 -0.02 24.95 13.41
N ARG A 81 -0.25 23.73 13.88
CA ARG A 81 -0.69 23.43 15.25
C ARG A 81 0.34 23.89 16.28
N GLU A 82 -0.12 24.23 17.46
CA GLU A 82 0.77 24.50 18.61
C GLU A 82 1.54 23.23 18.99
N GLU A 83 0.85 22.11 19.12
CA GLU A 83 1.43 20.79 19.30
C GLU A 83 1.49 20.09 17.93
N LYS A 84 2.71 20.03 17.38
CA LYS A 84 2.98 19.39 16.09
C LYS A 84 3.29 17.91 16.28
N PRO A 85 2.94 17.05 15.30
CA PRO A 85 3.38 15.65 15.34
C PRO A 85 4.90 15.53 15.14
N ASP A 86 5.48 14.42 15.59
CA ASP A 86 6.88 14.09 15.29
C ASP A 86 7.09 13.83 13.81
N TYR A 87 6.06 13.21 13.18
CA TYR A 87 6.14 12.77 11.79
C TYR A 87 4.85 13.09 11.01
N LEU A 88 5.04 13.52 9.76
CA LEU A 88 3.99 13.65 8.75
C LEU A 88 4.17 12.56 7.70
N LEU A 89 3.18 11.69 7.54
CA LEU A 89 3.16 10.60 6.56
C LEU A 89 2.12 10.91 5.48
N PHE A 90 2.50 10.82 4.21
CA PHE A 90 1.59 11.12 3.09
C PHE A 90 2.03 10.49 1.78
N MET A 91 1.10 10.35 0.82
CA MET A 91 1.41 9.95 -0.54
C MET A 91 1.80 11.16 -1.41
N CYS A 92 2.63 10.92 -2.42
CA CYS A 92 3.05 11.96 -3.35
C CYS A 92 1.98 12.29 -4.40
N LYS A 93 1.79 13.57 -4.70
CA LYS A 93 0.95 14.08 -5.81
C LYS A 93 1.71 15.14 -6.60
N GLU A 94 1.45 15.20 -7.91
CA GLU A 94 2.00 16.25 -8.78
C GLU A 94 1.70 17.66 -8.25
N HIS A 95 2.67 18.54 -8.38
CA HIS A 95 2.62 19.97 -8.03
C HIS A 95 2.50 20.31 -6.54
N VAL A 96 2.31 19.34 -5.64
CA VAL A 96 2.18 19.63 -4.19
C VAL A 96 3.20 18.91 -3.32
N THR A 97 3.76 17.77 -3.76
CA THR A 97 4.72 16.97 -2.98
C THR A 97 5.90 17.81 -2.46
N GLU A 98 6.57 18.57 -3.33
CA GLU A 98 7.67 19.43 -2.94
C GLU A 98 7.24 20.45 -1.90
N SER A 99 6.09 21.11 -2.11
CA SER A 99 5.56 22.11 -1.18
C SER A 99 5.25 21.51 0.20
N MET A 100 4.68 20.31 0.23
CA MET A 100 4.36 19.62 1.49
C MET A 100 5.64 19.24 2.25
N LEU A 101 6.64 18.70 1.54
CA LEU A 101 7.93 18.35 2.15
C LEU A 101 8.68 19.59 2.68
N ARG A 102 8.70 20.69 1.92
CA ARG A 102 9.32 21.95 2.38
C ARG A 102 8.60 22.57 3.56
N LEU A 103 7.27 22.46 3.62
CA LEU A 103 6.49 22.93 4.76
C LEU A 103 6.80 22.11 6.01
N ALA A 104 6.88 20.78 5.89
CA ALA A 104 7.24 19.90 7.01
C ALA A 104 8.65 20.19 7.53
N ASP A 105 9.64 20.27 6.63
CA ASP A 105 11.03 20.59 6.96
C ASP A 105 11.15 21.95 7.63
N GLY A 106 10.49 22.98 7.09
CA GLY A 106 10.46 24.34 7.68
C GLY A 106 9.73 24.42 9.03
N ALA A 107 8.80 23.53 9.30
CA ALA A 107 8.09 23.43 10.57
C ALA A 107 8.85 22.57 11.63
N GLY A 108 9.97 21.95 11.24
CA GLY A 108 10.74 21.05 12.08
C GLY A 108 10.08 19.67 12.27
N VAL A 109 9.05 19.35 11.48
CA VAL A 109 8.36 18.05 11.48
C VAL A 109 9.03 17.15 10.45
N LYS A 110 9.38 15.93 10.84
CA LYS A 110 9.95 14.96 9.91
C LYS A 110 8.87 14.38 9.01
N ALA A 111 9.20 14.13 7.75
CA ALA A 111 8.25 13.58 6.78
C ALA A 111 8.71 12.23 6.24
N PHE A 112 7.76 11.37 5.95
CA PHE A 112 7.98 10.14 5.19
C PHE A 112 6.90 10.03 4.11
N THR A 113 7.27 9.59 2.92
CA THR A 113 6.34 9.47 1.80
C THR A 113 6.19 8.01 1.39
N PHE A 114 4.98 7.63 0.95
CA PHE A 114 4.74 6.24 0.54
C PHE A 114 3.70 6.11 -0.57
N ASN A 115 3.52 4.88 -1.10
CA ASN A 115 2.52 4.41 -2.05
C ASN A 115 2.66 4.94 -3.48
N THR A 116 2.94 6.21 -3.70
CA THR A 116 3.13 6.80 -5.03
C THR A 116 4.49 7.46 -5.10
N ASP A 117 5.19 7.30 -6.22
CA ASP A 117 6.52 7.89 -6.40
C ASP A 117 6.51 9.42 -6.36
N VAL A 118 7.66 9.96 -5.99
CA VAL A 118 7.88 11.41 -6.04
C VAL A 118 7.88 11.86 -7.50
N PRO A 119 7.03 12.83 -7.87
CA PRO A 119 6.99 13.32 -9.25
C PRO A 119 8.35 13.81 -9.76
N ASP A 120 8.66 13.56 -11.03
CA ASP A 120 9.95 13.91 -11.62
C ASP A 120 10.35 15.38 -11.42
N ALA A 121 9.38 16.30 -11.60
CA ALA A 121 9.62 17.72 -11.39
C ALA A 121 9.99 18.04 -9.94
N ALA A 122 9.34 17.39 -8.96
CA ALA A 122 9.69 17.54 -7.56
C ALA A 122 11.05 16.89 -7.28
N ARG A 123 11.30 15.68 -7.81
CA ARG A 123 12.57 14.98 -7.68
C ARG A 123 13.76 15.80 -8.18
N ALA A 124 13.62 16.50 -9.31
CA ALA A 124 14.65 17.38 -9.85
C ALA A 124 14.99 18.54 -8.91
N SER A 125 14.04 19.02 -8.11
CA SER A 125 14.21 20.13 -7.16
C SER A 125 14.71 19.71 -5.78
N ILE A 126 14.18 18.60 -5.23
CA ILE A 126 14.45 18.16 -3.85
C ILE A 126 15.43 16.99 -3.74
N GLY A 127 15.80 16.37 -4.86
CA GLY A 127 16.70 15.22 -4.89
C GLY A 127 16.11 13.96 -4.22
N MET A 128 16.99 13.15 -3.65
CA MET A 128 16.65 11.96 -2.86
C MET A 128 16.32 12.37 -1.40
N PRO A 129 15.65 11.51 -0.62
CA PRO A 129 15.47 11.76 0.80
C PRO A 129 16.75 12.17 1.50
N ARG A 130 16.66 13.09 2.45
CA ARG A 130 17.76 13.64 3.27
C ARG A 130 18.85 14.40 2.52
N THR A 131 18.75 14.61 1.18
CA THR A 131 19.76 15.35 0.43
C THR A 131 19.56 16.86 0.51
N VAL A 132 18.44 17.37 0.00
CA VAL A 132 18.08 18.81 0.03
C VAL A 132 17.21 19.13 1.24
N LEU A 133 16.37 18.19 1.66
CA LEU A 133 15.44 18.31 2.79
C LEU A 133 15.80 17.24 3.83
N PRO A 134 16.61 17.57 4.85
CA PRO A 134 17.04 16.61 5.87
C PRO A 134 15.89 15.99 6.67
N GLY A 135 14.78 16.73 6.81
CA GLY A 135 13.56 16.27 7.46
C GLY A 135 12.74 15.27 6.65
N TRP A 136 12.99 15.11 5.34
CA TRP A 136 12.37 14.05 4.55
C TRP A 136 13.16 12.76 4.72
N LEU A 137 12.68 11.88 5.61
CA LEU A 137 13.44 10.72 6.09
C LEU A 137 13.59 9.62 5.07
N GLY A 138 12.56 9.34 4.28
CA GLY A 138 12.56 8.24 3.33
C GLY A 138 11.28 8.15 2.51
N HIS A 139 11.29 7.17 1.59
CA HIS A 139 10.19 6.89 0.68
C HIS A 139 10.00 5.38 0.51
N LEU A 140 8.75 4.92 0.52
CA LEU A 140 8.37 3.51 0.32
C LEU A 140 7.26 3.40 -0.72
N SER A 141 7.46 2.66 -1.82
CA SER A 141 6.41 2.51 -2.83
C SER A 141 6.38 1.12 -3.44
N PRO A 142 5.20 0.64 -3.91
CA PRO A 142 5.14 -0.52 -4.78
C PRO A 142 5.81 -0.22 -6.13
N ASP A 143 6.30 -1.27 -6.81
CA ASP A 143 6.75 -1.16 -8.20
C ASP A 143 5.53 -1.10 -9.13
N ASN A 144 5.01 0.11 -9.33
CA ASN A 144 3.87 0.36 -10.19
C ASN A 144 4.16 0.09 -11.68
N ILE A 145 5.42 0.22 -12.12
CA ILE A 145 5.81 -0.11 -13.50
C ILE A 145 5.72 -1.61 -13.72
N ALA A 146 6.30 -2.41 -12.79
CA ALA A 146 6.19 -3.85 -12.83
C ALA A 146 4.72 -4.32 -12.76
N ALA A 147 3.89 -3.71 -11.91
CA ALA A 147 2.47 -4.01 -11.80
C ALA A 147 1.72 -3.77 -13.13
N GLY A 148 1.92 -2.61 -13.76
CA GLY A 148 1.29 -2.31 -15.05
C GLY A 148 1.66 -3.32 -16.14
N ARG A 149 2.93 -3.74 -16.16
CA ARG A 149 3.47 -4.76 -17.07
C ARG A 149 2.88 -6.14 -16.79
N ALA A 150 2.89 -6.57 -15.52
CA ALA A 150 2.41 -7.89 -15.10
C ALA A 150 0.95 -8.08 -15.48
N LEU A 151 0.11 -7.06 -15.28
CA LEU A 151 -1.31 -7.13 -15.59
C LEU A 151 -1.58 -7.36 -17.07
N VAL A 152 -0.87 -6.68 -18.00
CA VAL A 152 -0.98 -6.94 -19.45
C VAL A 152 -0.55 -8.36 -19.78
N THR A 153 0.56 -8.81 -19.17
CA THR A 153 1.08 -10.16 -19.40
C THR A 153 0.08 -11.24 -18.99
N LEU A 154 -0.57 -11.07 -17.85
CA LEU A 154 -1.56 -12.03 -17.35
C LEU A 154 -2.83 -12.04 -18.22
N LEU A 155 -3.33 -10.85 -18.61
CA LEU A 155 -4.49 -10.72 -19.51
C LEU A 155 -4.21 -11.33 -20.88
N GLY A 156 -3.05 -11.02 -21.48
CA GLY A 156 -2.65 -11.54 -22.78
C GLY A 156 -2.50 -13.06 -22.79
N LYS A 157 -1.79 -13.59 -21.80
CA LYS A 157 -1.61 -15.04 -21.64
C LYS A 157 -2.95 -15.78 -21.51
N GLN A 158 -3.88 -15.24 -20.72
CA GLN A 158 -5.20 -15.86 -20.54
C GLN A 158 -6.04 -15.79 -21.81
N ALA A 159 -6.02 -14.64 -22.52
CA ALA A 159 -6.73 -14.48 -23.78
C ALA A 159 -6.24 -15.48 -24.85
N GLU A 160 -4.92 -15.73 -24.92
CA GLU A 160 -4.34 -16.74 -25.80
C GLU A 160 -4.77 -18.16 -25.39
N GLN A 161 -4.73 -18.49 -24.09
CA GLN A 161 -5.13 -19.81 -23.59
C GLN A 161 -6.61 -20.14 -23.85
N MET A 162 -7.47 -19.11 -23.83
CA MET A 162 -8.91 -19.24 -24.08
C MET A 162 -9.27 -19.09 -25.57
N GLU A 163 -8.31 -18.80 -26.43
CA GLU A 163 -8.51 -18.56 -27.86
C GLU A 163 -9.59 -17.49 -28.13
N LEU A 164 -9.60 -16.41 -27.33
CA LEU A 164 -10.65 -15.37 -27.38
C LEU A 164 -10.61 -14.51 -28.64
N THR A 165 -9.57 -14.60 -29.43
CA THR A 165 -9.44 -13.94 -30.72
C THR A 165 -8.62 -14.78 -31.69
N SER A 166 -9.00 -14.78 -32.97
CA SER A 166 -8.21 -15.34 -34.07
C SER A 166 -7.26 -14.31 -34.71
N GLU A 167 -7.38 -13.04 -34.29
CA GLU A 167 -6.54 -11.95 -34.81
C GLU A 167 -5.09 -12.07 -34.34
N PRO A 168 -4.14 -11.47 -35.08
CA PRO A 168 -2.72 -11.49 -34.69
C PRO A 168 -2.45 -10.75 -33.38
N SER A 169 -3.33 -9.81 -32.98
CA SER A 169 -3.26 -9.03 -31.75
C SER A 169 -4.48 -9.26 -30.86
N ILE A 170 -4.29 -8.99 -29.56
CA ILE A 170 -5.35 -9.10 -28.54
C ILE A 170 -5.89 -7.69 -28.28
N PRO A 171 -7.11 -7.36 -28.77
CA PRO A 171 -7.70 -6.03 -28.61
C PRO A 171 -7.95 -5.71 -27.13
N MET A 172 -7.34 -4.62 -26.62
CA MET A 172 -7.40 -4.20 -25.23
C MET A 172 -7.81 -2.74 -25.12
N VAL A 173 -8.66 -2.41 -24.13
CA VAL A 173 -8.88 -1.04 -23.67
C VAL A 173 -8.37 -0.87 -22.26
N ALA A 174 -8.01 0.38 -21.89
CA ALA A 174 -7.41 0.65 -20.59
C ALA A 174 -8.15 1.76 -19.83
N LEU A 175 -8.36 1.53 -18.53
CA LEU A 175 -8.92 2.47 -17.56
C LEU A 175 -7.82 2.92 -16.60
N SER A 176 -7.54 4.21 -16.56
CA SER A 176 -6.45 4.79 -15.79
C SER A 176 -6.93 5.76 -14.72
N GLY A 177 -6.09 6.00 -13.73
CA GLY A 177 -6.36 6.89 -12.59
C GLY A 177 -6.30 8.38 -12.94
N THR A 178 -5.98 9.22 -11.95
CA THR A 178 -5.81 10.67 -12.13
C THR A 178 -4.46 11.01 -12.76
N LEU A 179 -4.40 12.12 -13.51
CA LEU A 179 -3.17 12.58 -14.17
C LEU A 179 -2.09 13.08 -13.20
N ASP A 180 -2.47 13.44 -11.96
CA ASP A 180 -1.58 13.96 -10.93
C ASP A 180 -0.98 12.88 -10.02
N SER A 181 -1.25 11.60 -10.32
CA SER A 181 -0.70 10.45 -9.60
C SER A 181 0.45 9.79 -10.36
N SER A 182 1.59 9.61 -9.73
CA SER A 182 2.70 8.83 -10.31
C SER A 182 2.32 7.36 -10.51
N ALA A 183 1.49 6.76 -9.62
CA ALA A 183 0.98 5.41 -9.82
C ALA A 183 0.22 5.27 -11.16
N THR A 184 -0.53 6.29 -11.56
CA THR A 184 -1.15 6.36 -12.90
C THR A 184 -0.11 6.30 -14.01
N LYS A 185 0.92 7.15 -13.94
CA LYS A 185 1.96 7.23 -14.96
C LYS A 185 2.77 5.94 -15.06
N ASP A 186 3.16 5.42 -13.91
CA ASP A 186 4.02 4.24 -13.80
C ASP A 186 3.29 2.97 -14.26
N ARG A 187 2.05 2.75 -13.79
CA ARG A 187 1.22 1.63 -14.26
C ARG A 187 0.95 1.73 -15.75
N ASN A 188 0.62 2.92 -16.27
CA ASN A 188 0.45 3.13 -17.71
C ASN A 188 1.75 2.88 -18.48
N GLY A 189 2.89 3.37 -17.99
CA GLY A 189 4.20 3.15 -18.61
C GLY A 189 4.55 1.67 -18.70
N GLY A 190 4.34 0.93 -17.61
CA GLY A 190 4.53 -0.52 -17.57
C GLY A 190 3.61 -1.27 -18.53
N MET A 191 2.31 -0.89 -18.58
CA MET A 191 1.32 -1.42 -19.51
C MET A 191 1.75 -1.21 -20.96
N LEU A 192 2.07 0.03 -21.35
CA LEU A 192 2.45 0.36 -22.73
C LEU A 192 3.71 -0.38 -23.17
N ALA A 193 4.72 -0.48 -22.29
CA ALA A 193 5.95 -1.20 -22.60
C ALA A 193 5.72 -2.71 -22.80
N ALA A 194 4.78 -3.31 -22.06
CA ALA A 194 4.46 -4.72 -22.18
C ALA A 194 3.50 -5.05 -23.32
N ALA A 195 2.58 -4.15 -23.68
CA ALA A 195 1.57 -4.39 -24.69
C ALA A 195 2.17 -4.83 -26.03
N VAL A 196 3.26 -4.18 -26.45
CA VAL A 196 3.98 -4.54 -27.69
C VAL A 196 4.55 -5.97 -27.60
N GLN A 197 5.09 -6.38 -26.46
CA GLN A 197 5.71 -7.70 -26.25
C GLN A 197 4.67 -8.83 -26.14
N GLN A 198 3.49 -8.52 -25.63
CA GLN A 198 2.42 -9.48 -25.34
C GLN A 198 1.36 -9.54 -26.45
N ARG A 199 1.64 -9.01 -27.66
CA ARG A 199 0.66 -8.94 -28.75
C ARG A 199 -0.66 -8.24 -28.35
N SER A 200 -0.66 -7.46 -27.26
CA SER A 200 -1.84 -6.71 -26.82
C SER A 200 -1.92 -5.40 -27.58
N GLU A 201 -3.00 -5.22 -28.33
CA GLU A 201 -3.26 -3.99 -29.07
C GLU A 201 -4.07 -3.03 -28.21
N LEU A 202 -3.45 -1.97 -27.71
CA LEU A 202 -4.15 -0.95 -26.97
C LEU A 202 -5.00 -0.09 -27.91
N LEU A 203 -6.31 -0.34 -27.94
CA LEU A 203 -7.27 0.40 -28.78
C LEU A 203 -7.49 1.83 -28.25
N GLN A 204 -7.66 1.97 -26.93
CA GLN A 204 -7.78 3.26 -26.27
C GLN A 204 -7.50 3.16 -24.77
N LEU A 205 -6.79 4.17 -24.24
CA LEU A 205 -6.67 4.43 -22.81
C LEU A 205 -7.55 5.63 -22.45
N VAL A 206 -8.31 5.53 -21.35
CA VAL A 206 -9.11 6.63 -20.81
C VAL A 206 -8.83 6.81 -19.31
N TYR A 207 -8.84 8.06 -18.88
CA TYR A 207 -8.69 8.40 -17.45
C TYR A 207 -10.07 8.38 -16.78
N ALA A 208 -10.27 7.48 -15.85
CA ALA A 208 -11.50 7.34 -15.07
C ALA A 208 -11.33 7.83 -13.61
N ASN A 209 -10.18 8.47 -13.30
CA ASN A 209 -9.92 9.21 -12.07
C ASN A 209 -10.17 8.38 -10.79
N TRP A 210 -9.83 7.09 -10.78
CA TRP A 210 -10.08 6.13 -9.71
C TRP A 210 -11.57 5.93 -9.39
N SER A 211 -12.48 6.51 -10.18
CA SER A 211 -13.92 6.47 -9.97
C SER A 211 -14.57 5.26 -10.61
N ARG A 212 -15.23 4.41 -9.81
CA ARG A 212 -16.06 3.28 -10.29
C ARG A 212 -17.15 3.73 -11.26
N THR A 213 -17.85 4.82 -10.92
CA THR A 213 -18.93 5.34 -11.74
C THR A 213 -18.42 5.84 -13.10
N LEU A 214 -17.37 6.64 -13.10
CA LEU A 214 -16.78 7.16 -14.31
C LEU A 214 -16.17 6.05 -15.18
N ALA A 215 -15.57 5.03 -14.56
CA ALA A 215 -15.06 3.86 -15.26
C ALA A 215 -16.18 3.09 -15.96
N ARG A 216 -17.33 2.87 -15.29
CA ARG A 216 -18.51 2.25 -15.89
C ARG A 216 -18.98 3.02 -17.11
N GLU A 217 -19.21 4.34 -16.98
CA GLU A 217 -19.68 5.19 -18.07
C GLU A 217 -18.73 5.18 -19.28
N LYS A 218 -17.42 5.28 -19.03
CA LYS A 218 -16.41 5.24 -20.09
C LYS A 218 -16.33 3.86 -20.74
N THR A 219 -16.45 2.78 -19.98
CA THR A 219 -16.43 1.42 -20.51
C THR A 219 -17.63 1.16 -21.41
N GLU A 220 -18.84 1.64 -21.07
CA GLU A 220 -20.02 1.56 -21.94
C GLU A 220 -19.78 2.21 -23.31
N VAL A 221 -19.06 3.35 -23.35
CA VAL A 221 -18.68 4.02 -24.58
C VAL A 221 -17.60 3.24 -25.33
N LEU A 222 -16.58 2.73 -24.61
CA LEU A 222 -15.48 1.98 -25.22
C LEU A 222 -15.97 0.71 -25.89
N LEU A 223 -16.82 -0.10 -25.22
CA LEU A 223 -17.34 -1.35 -25.77
C LEU A 223 -18.27 -1.13 -27.00
N LYS A 224 -18.97 0.01 -27.07
CA LYS A 224 -19.74 0.39 -28.29
C LYS A 224 -18.82 0.78 -29.44
N ARG A 225 -17.68 1.45 -29.13
CA ARG A 225 -16.71 1.88 -30.14
C ARG A 225 -15.85 0.74 -30.64
N TYR A 226 -15.51 -0.18 -29.75
CA TYR A 226 -14.61 -1.31 -29.98
C TYR A 226 -15.30 -2.62 -29.56
N PRO A 227 -16.27 -3.10 -30.36
CA PRO A 227 -17.05 -4.29 -29.99
C PRO A 227 -16.22 -5.56 -29.88
N ASP A 228 -15.09 -5.62 -30.58
CA ASP A 228 -14.17 -6.77 -30.59
C ASP A 228 -13.16 -6.75 -29.42
N THR A 229 -13.32 -5.85 -28.45
CA THR A 229 -12.48 -5.81 -27.26
C THR A 229 -12.49 -7.15 -26.52
N VAL A 230 -11.32 -7.72 -26.27
CA VAL A 230 -11.10 -9.00 -25.58
C VAL A 230 -10.68 -8.78 -24.14
N SER A 231 -9.97 -7.69 -23.84
CA SER A 231 -9.50 -7.43 -22.49
C SER A 231 -9.63 -5.99 -22.05
N ILE A 232 -9.86 -5.80 -20.76
CA ILE A 232 -9.87 -4.50 -20.08
C ILE A 232 -8.76 -4.50 -19.02
N TRP A 233 -7.77 -3.66 -19.25
CA TRP A 233 -6.76 -3.34 -18.26
C TRP A 233 -7.26 -2.21 -17.37
N SER A 234 -7.30 -2.40 -16.06
CA SER A 234 -7.75 -1.39 -15.11
C SER A 234 -6.68 -1.07 -14.07
N ALA A 235 -6.37 0.21 -13.89
CA ALA A 235 -5.37 0.63 -12.92
C ALA A 235 -5.83 0.48 -11.46
N SER A 236 -7.12 0.17 -11.18
CA SER A 236 -7.62 -0.11 -9.83
C SER A 236 -8.83 -1.04 -9.83
N ASP A 237 -9.08 -1.67 -8.69
CA ASP A 237 -10.23 -2.56 -8.50
C ASP A 237 -11.56 -1.81 -8.60
N GLY A 238 -11.67 -0.65 -7.96
CA GLY A 238 -12.88 0.15 -8.05
C GLY A 238 -13.28 0.46 -9.49
N MET A 239 -12.32 0.79 -10.36
CA MET A 239 -12.58 1.03 -11.78
C MET A 239 -12.92 -0.28 -12.53
N ALA A 240 -12.25 -1.39 -12.23
CA ALA A 240 -12.54 -2.70 -12.81
C ALA A 240 -13.96 -3.17 -12.49
N LEU A 241 -14.42 -2.97 -11.26
CA LEU A 241 -15.81 -3.28 -10.85
C LEU A 241 -16.83 -2.47 -11.66
N GLY A 242 -16.52 -1.20 -11.96
CA GLY A 242 -17.31 -0.38 -12.88
C GLY A 242 -17.32 -0.95 -14.30
N ALA A 243 -16.16 -1.40 -14.80
CA ALA A 243 -16.02 -2.01 -16.12
C ALA A 243 -16.79 -3.33 -16.24
N ILE A 244 -16.73 -4.21 -15.23
CA ILE A 244 -17.51 -5.46 -15.18
C ILE A 244 -19.01 -5.17 -15.27
N GLN A 245 -19.50 -4.17 -14.55
CA GLN A 245 -20.91 -3.77 -14.63
C GLN A 245 -21.29 -3.27 -16.04
N ALA A 246 -20.45 -2.44 -16.66
CA ALA A 246 -20.64 -1.94 -18.02
C ALA A 246 -20.63 -3.08 -19.06
N ALA A 247 -19.72 -4.04 -18.91
CA ALA A 247 -19.63 -5.20 -19.79
C ALA A 247 -20.92 -6.04 -19.75
N ARG A 248 -21.46 -6.32 -18.57
CA ARG A 248 -22.75 -7.01 -18.40
C ARG A 248 -23.90 -6.25 -19.03
N ASN A 249 -23.95 -4.91 -18.86
CA ASN A 249 -24.97 -4.07 -19.48
C ASN A 249 -24.88 -4.09 -21.02
N ALA A 250 -23.68 -4.32 -21.56
CA ALA A 250 -23.43 -4.47 -22.99
C ALA A 250 -23.67 -5.90 -23.51
N GLY A 251 -24.12 -6.84 -22.65
CA GLY A 251 -24.37 -8.24 -22.99
C GLY A 251 -23.11 -9.10 -23.11
N ARG A 252 -21.96 -8.62 -22.59
CA ARG A 252 -20.72 -9.38 -22.52
C ARG A 252 -20.68 -10.19 -21.21
N ILE A 253 -19.92 -11.25 -21.20
CA ILE A 253 -19.77 -12.15 -20.06
C ILE A 253 -18.32 -12.05 -19.53
N PRO A 254 -18.07 -11.18 -18.51
CA PRO A 254 -16.74 -11.06 -17.92
C PRO A 254 -16.22 -12.41 -17.41
N GLY A 255 -14.99 -12.75 -17.78
CA GLY A 255 -14.34 -14.01 -17.49
C GLY A 255 -14.54 -15.09 -18.57
N GLU A 256 -15.46 -14.89 -19.53
CA GLU A 256 -15.71 -15.84 -20.63
C GLU A 256 -15.33 -15.24 -21.99
N ASP A 257 -15.99 -14.15 -22.39
CA ASP A 257 -15.75 -13.49 -23.68
C ASP A 257 -15.00 -12.17 -23.57
N LEU A 258 -14.81 -11.67 -22.33
CA LEU A 258 -14.11 -10.43 -22.01
C LEU A 258 -13.34 -10.60 -20.69
N LEU A 259 -12.03 -10.45 -20.73
CA LEU A 259 -11.18 -10.52 -19.55
C LEU A 259 -11.03 -9.15 -18.90
N VAL A 260 -11.08 -9.09 -17.58
CA VAL A 260 -10.83 -7.88 -16.82
C VAL A 260 -9.74 -8.17 -15.80
N GLY A 261 -8.76 -7.27 -15.68
CA GLY A 261 -7.71 -7.35 -14.66
C GLY A 261 -7.49 -6.01 -14.01
N SER A 262 -7.02 -6.02 -12.76
CA SER A 262 -6.96 -4.81 -11.93
C SER A 262 -5.85 -4.84 -10.88
N VAL A 263 -5.87 -3.83 -10.01
CA VAL A 263 -4.92 -3.64 -8.91
C VAL A 263 -5.71 -3.22 -7.68
N ASP A 264 -5.37 -3.68 -6.47
CA ASP A 264 -5.61 -3.17 -5.11
C ASP A 264 -5.95 -4.27 -4.07
N TRP A 265 -6.47 -5.44 -4.46
CA TRP A 265 -7.00 -6.47 -3.56
C TRP A 265 -8.22 -6.01 -2.74
N GLU A 266 -9.07 -5.18 -3.31
CA GLU A 266 -10.31 -4.82 -2.62
C GLU A 266 -11.23 -6.04 -2.42
N PRO A 267 -11.91 -6.20 -1.26
CA PRO A 267 -12.71 -7.38 -0.97
C PRO A 267 -13.76 -7.72 -2.03
N GLU A 268 -14.43 -6.71 -2.64
CA GLU A 268 -15.40 -6.94 -3.70
C GLU A 268 -14.74 -7.44 -4.99
N ALA A 269 -13.53 -6.97 -5.30
CA ALA A 269 -12.76 -7.46 -6.46
C ALA A 269 -12.29 -8.90 -6.25
N LEU A 270 -11.82 -9.24 -5.05
CA LEU A 270 -11.47 -10.63 -4.69
C LEU A 270 -12.68 -11.57 -4.84
N GLU A 271 -13.88 -11.11 -4.44
CA GLU A 271 -15.11 -11.88 -4.68
C GLU A 271 -15.41 -12.05 -6.16
N LYS A 272 -15.11 -11.04 -7.02
CA LYS A 272 -15.23 -11.17 -8.48
C LYS A 272 -14.21 -12.13 -9.08
N ILE A 273 -13.02 -12.25 -8.52
CA ILE A 273 -12.06 -13.29 -8.89
C ILE A 273 -12.61 -14.68 -8.57
N ARG A 274 -13.17 -14.89 -7.38
CA ARG A 274 -13.78 -16.16 -6.97
C ARG A 274 -14.95 -16.55 -7.87
N GLN A 275 -15.76 -15.58 -8.28
CA GLN A 275 -16.87 -15.75 -9.23
C GLN A 275 -16.39 -15.99 -10.68
N GLY A 276 -15.12 -15.74 -10.99
CA GLY A 276 -14.55 -15.88 -12.32
C GLY A 276 -14.79 -14.68 -13.25
N GLU A 277 -15.33 -13.56 -12.75
CA GLU A 277 -15.64 -12.38 -13.54
C GLU A 277 -14.47 -11.37 -13.65
N LEU A 278 -13.56 -11.40 -12.67
CA LEU A 278 -12.27 -10.71 -12.68
C LEU A 278 -11.18 -11.78 -12.77
N LEU A 279 -10.28 -11.63 -13.74
CA LEU A 279 -9.19 -12.59 -13.92
C LEU A 279 -8.17 -12.51 -12.79
N VAL A 280 -7.77 -11.31 -12.44
CA VAL A 280 -6.67 -11.05 -11.52
C VAL A 280 -6.79 -9.64 -10.92
N SER A 281 -6.41 -9.49 -9.67
CA SER A 281 -6.07 -8.21 -9.04
C SER A 281 -4.66 -8.28 -8.47
N LEU A 282 -3.82 -7.30 -8.78
CA LEU A 282 -2.49 -7.19 -8.18
C LEU A 282 -2.59 -6.37 -6.90
N GLY A 283 -1.97 -6.81 -5.80
CA GLY A 283 -2.18 -6.11 -4.53
C GLY A 283 -1.05 -6.27 -3.53
N ARG A 284 -1.38 -6.23 -2.26
CA ARG A 284 -0.61 -6.18 -1.01
C ARG A 284 -0.11 -4.78 -0.59
N HIS A 285 -0.24 -3.77 -1.43
CA HIS A 285 0.26 -2.43 -1.11
C HIS A 285 -0.59 -1.65 -0.09
N PHE A 286 -1.72 -2.19 0.34
CA PHE A 286 -2.44 -1.70 1.52
C PHE A 286 -1.56 -1.72 2.78
N MET A 287 -0.57 -2.62 2.87
CA MET A 287 0.38 -2.71 3.98
C MET A 287 1.40 -1.56 4.00
N GLY A 288 1.56 -0.82 2.90
CA GLY A 288 2.62 0.19 2.77
C GLY A 288 2.65 1.23 3.87
N GLY A 289 1.47 1.66 4.36
CA GLY A 289 1.37 2.57 5.50
C GLY A 289 1.88 1.96 6.80
N GLY A 290 1.52 0.72 7.11
CA GLY A 290 2.01 -0.01 8.29
C GLY A 290 3.52 -0.26 8.24
N LEU A 291 4.05 -0.61 7.06
CA LEU A 291 5.51 -0.75 6.87
C LEU A 291 6.24 0.58 7.08
N ALA A 292 5.66 1.70 6.65
CA ALA A 292 6.20 3.02 6.94
C ALA A 292 6.17 3.35 8.44
N LEU A 293 5.12 2.94 9.18
CA LEU A 293 5.06 3.08 10.64
C LEU A 293 6.17 2.29 11.34
N LEU A 294 6.46 1.07 10.90
CA LEU A 294 7.57 0.26 11.42
C LEU A 294 8.91 0.98 11.24
N LEU A 295 9.17 1.52 10.05
CA LEU A 295 10.40 2.30 9.78
C LEU A 295 10.48 3.56 10.65
N LEU A 296 9.38 4.30 10.81
CA LEU A 296 9.34 5.51 11.63
C LEU A 296 9.47 5.21 13.12
N HIS A 297 8.83 4.14 13.61
CA HIS A 297 8.99 3.66 14.98
C HIS A 297 10.44 3.30 15.28
N ASP A 298 11.08 2.52 14.40
CA ASP A 298 12.49 2.13 14.56
C ASP A 298 13.40 3.36 14.55
N TYR A 299 13.18 4.29 13.62
CA TYR A 299 13.93 5.55 13.57
C TYR A 299 13.75 6.39 14.84
N HIS A 300 12.53 6.50 15.38
CA HIS A 300 12.24 7.23 16.62
C HIS A 300 13.05 6.68 17.80
N HIS A 301 13.23 5.37 17.84
CA HIS A 301 13.99 4.65 18.87
C HIS A 301 15.49 4.50 18.54
N GLY A 302 16.00 5.30 17.60
CA GLY A 302 17.44 5.35 17.27
C GLY A 302 17.93 4.22 16.37
N ARG A 303 17.01 3.48 15.70
CA ARG A 303 17.32 2.47 14.69
C ARG A 303 17.07 3.03 13.29
N ASP A 304 18.03 3.80 12.79
CA ASP A 304 17.94 4.35 11.42
C ASP A 304 17.97 3.23 10.38
N PHE A 305 17.26 3.45 9.28
CA PHE A 305 17.14 2.55 8.14
C PHE A 305 18.07 2.89 6.96
N GLY A 306 18.98 3.85 7.13
CA GLY A 306 19.97 4.21 6.10
C GLY A 306 21.01 3.14 5.82
N ASP A 307 21.21 2.19 6.73
CA ASP A 307 22.03 1.00 6.54
C ASP A 307 21.36 -0.06 5.64
N MET A 308 20.05 0.05 5.43
CA MET A 308 19.25 -0.88 4.61
C MET A 308 19.03 -0.40 3.18
N SER A 309 18.99 0.92 2.97
CA SER A 309 18.90 1.55 1.65
C SER A 309 19.69 2.84 1.64
N PRO A 310 20.79 2.92 0.87
CA PRO A 310 21.67 4.10 0.84
C PRO A 310 20.99 5.38 0.34
N ASP A 311 19.93 5.25 -0.43
CA ASP A 311 19.12 6.36 -0.97
C ASP A 311 17.82 6.58 -0.19
N TYR A 312 17.57 5.78 0.86
CA TYR A 312 16.36 5.83 1.68
C TYR A 312 15.07 5.62 0.89
N VAL A 313 15.14 4.94 -0.24
CA VAL A 313 13.99 4.58 -1.09
C VAL A 313 13.81 3.08 -1.08
N PHE A 314 12.61 2.64 -0.73
CA PHE A 314 12.24 1.24 -0.63
C PHE A 314 11.18 0.91 -1.66
N ARG A 315 11.34 -0.23 -2.34
CA ARG A 315 10.37 -0.71 -3.32
C ARG A 315 10.05 -2.17 -3.06
N TYR A 316 8.82 -2.53 -3.36
CA TYR A 316 8.34 -3.92 -3.32
C TYR A 316 7.40 -4.20 -4.49
N GLU A 317 7.36 -5.45 -4.92
CA GLU A 317 6.48 -5.87 -6.00
C GLU A 317 5.06 -6.08 -5.50
N LEU A 318 4.07 -6.01 -6.41
CA LEU A 318 2.69 -6.40 -6.15
C LEU A 318 2.48 -7.86 -6.52
N GLU A 319 1.61 -8.53 -5.77
CA GLU A 319 1.30 -9.94 -5.96
C GLU A 319 -0.06 -10.17 -6.62
N PRO A 320 -0.19 -11.17 -7.49
CA PRO A 320 -1.45 -11.50 -8.14
C PRO A 320 -2.38 -12.30 -7.22
N ALA A 321 -3.58 -11.77 -6.98
CA ALA A 321 -4.72 -12.57 -6.56
C ALA A 321 -5.37 -13.17 -7.80
N THR A 322 -5.44 -14.50 -7.84
CA THR A 322 -6.07 -15.28 -8.90
C THR A 322 -7.05 -16.29 -8.29
N ARG A 323 -7.77 -17.01 -9.11
CA ARG A 323 -8.72 -18.04 -8.64
C ARG A 323 -8.06 -19.10 -7.75
N ASP A 324 -6.76 -19.34 -7.94
CA ASP A 324 -6.03 -20.39 -7.22
C ASP A 324 -5.69 -20.01 -5.77
N ASN A 325 -5.56 -18.69 -5.48
CA ASN A 325 -5.12 -18.19 -4.17
C ASN A 325 -6.09 -17.18 -3.51
N VAL A 326 -7.19 -16.81 -4.18
CA VAL A 326 -8.11 -15.76 -3.73
C VAL A 326 -8.69 -16.04 -2.34
N ASP A 327 -8.99 -17.29 -1.99
CA ASP A 327 -9.53 -17.62 -0.67
C ASP A 327 -8.51 -17.39 0.46
N GLN A 328 -7.22 -17.58 0.17
CA GLN A 328 -6.15 -17.22 1.11
C GLN A 328 -6.02 -15.70 1.24
N ILE A 329 -6.02 -14.99 0.11
CA ILE A 329 -5.91 -13.53 0.09
C ILE A 329 -7.11 -12.86 0.76
N GLN A 330 -8.34 -13.36 0.56
CA GLN A 330 -9.51 -12.85 1.28
C GLN A 330 -9.36 -12.96 2.80
N ARG A 331 -8.77 -14.04 3.30
CA ARG A 331 -8.47 -14.17 4.73
C ARG A 331 -7.38 -13.20 5.18
N ILE A 332 -6.37 -12.99 4.36
CA ILE A 332 -5.33 -11.97 4.64
C ILE A 332 -5.94 -10.57 4.71
N MET A 333 -6.93 -10.28 3.87
CA MET A 333 -7.59 -8.98 3.80
C MET A 333 -8.67 -8.75 4.86
N ASP A 334 -8.97 -9.76 5.67
CA ASP A 334 -9.90 -9.62 6.79
C ASP A 334 -9.21 -8.90 7.96
N PRO A 335 -9.71 -7.71 8.37
CA PRO A 335 -9.10 -6.95 9.46
C PRO A 335 -9.03 -7.70 10.79
N GLU A 336 -9.95 -8.64 11.07
CA GLU A 336 -9.93 -9.45 12.29
C GLU A 336 -8.67 -10.32 12.38
N ASN A 337 -8.05 -10.65 11.25
CA ASN A 337 -6.82 -11.44 11.22
C ASN A 337 -5.56 -10.60 11.43
N TRP A 338 -5.61 -9.27 11.26
CA TRP A 338 -4.47 -8.40 11.50
C TRP A 338 -4.19 -8.25 12.99
N SER A 339 -5.22 -8.13 13.83
CA SER A 339 -5.10 -8.05 15.30
C SER A 339 -4.50 -9.32 15.94
N ALA A 340 -4.44 -10.43 15.21
CA ALA A 340 -3.77 -11.66 15.67
C ALA A 340 -2.24 -11.62 15.50
N ILE A 341 -1.70 -10.58 14.86
CA ILE A 341 -0.28 -10.42 14.59
C ILE A 341 0.34 -9.49 15.64
N ASP A 342 1.44 -9.88 16.23
CA ASP A 342 2.30 -8.98 17.01
C ASP A 342 3.30 -8.30 16.05
N PHE A 343 2.98 -7.08 15.61
CA PHE A 343 3.82 -6.33 14.66
C PHE A 343 5.17 -5.89 15.26
N ARG A 344 5.34 -5.91 16.59
CA ARG A 344 6.64 -5.65 17.24
C ARG A 344 7.73 -6.62 16.78
N ARG A 345 7.35 -7.81 16.34
CA ARG A 345 8.29 -8.81 15.79
C ARG A 345 9.02 -8.35 14.53
N PHE A 346 8.49 -7.34 13.82
CA PHE A 346 9.10 -6.75 12.62
C PHE A 346 9.91 -5.49 12.92
N SER A 347 9.84 -4.98 14.16
CA SER A 347 10.63 -3.85 14.62
C SER A 347 12.06 -4.29 14.97
N ARG A 348 13.00 -3.39 14.74
CA ARG A 348 14.42 -3.54 15.13
C ARG A 348 14.69 -3.05 16.56
N VAL A 349 13.68 -2.50 17.23
CA VAL A 349 13.78 -2.02 18.60
C VAL A 349 13.86 -3.21 19.55
N GLY A 350 14.81 -3.17 20.49
CA GLY A 350 15.01 -4.24 21.49
C GLY A 350 15.86 -5.42 21.04
N GLU A 351 16.28 -5.51 19.79
CA GLU A 351 17.16 -6.57 19.31
C GLU A 351 18.64 -6.25 19.50
N THR A 352 19.36 -7.19 20.08
CA THR A 352 20.81 -7.13 20.23
C THR A 352 21.47 -7.71 18.97
N GLY A 353 21.85 -6.86 18.02
CA GLY A 353 22.99 -7.15 17.15
C GLY A 353 22.76 -7.86 15.82
N THR A 354 21.58 -8.33 15.45
CA THR A 354 21.30 -8.83 14.10
C THR A 354 20.40 -7.84 13.35
N ALA A 355 20.97 -7.12 12.38
CA ALA A 355 20.19 -6.29 11.47
C ALA A 355 19.18 -7.16 10.73
N LYS A 356 17.90 -7.05 11.04
CA LYS A 356 16.86 -7.56 10.14
C LYS A 356 16.78 -6.65 8.93
N ALA A 357 16.39 -7.23 7.82
CA ALA A 357 16.07 -6.48 6.61
C ALA A 357 14.97 -5.44 6.88
N VAL A 358 14.79 -4.50 5.95
CA VAL A 358 13.58 -3.65 5.85
C VAL A 358 12.35 -4.50 6.15
N PRO A 359 11.33 -3.97 6.85
CA PRO A 359 10.07 -4.68 7.01
C PRO A 359 9.59 -5.20 5.67
N ASP A 360 9.69 -6.52 5.49
CA ASP A 360 9.44 -7.20 4.24
C ASP A 360 7.93 -7.47 4.12
N PRO A 361 7.24 -7.00 3.07
CA PRO A 361 5.85 -7.36 2.84
C PRO A 361 5.59 -8.86 2.84
N ASP A 362 6.53 -9.66 2.32
CA ASP A 362 6.40 -11.13 2.31
C ASP A 362 6.40 -11.70 3.72
N ALA A 363 7.31 -11.25 4.58
CA ALA A 363 7.37 -11.66 5.96
C ALA A 363 6.09 -11.31 6.75
N VAL A 364 5.46 -10.16 6.44
CA VAL A 364 4.18 -9.76 7.04
C VAL A 364 3.05 -10.65 6.54
N LEU A 365 2.96 -10.92 5.24
CA LEU A 365 1.96 -11.84 4.66
C LEU A 365 2.11 -13.26 5.22
N ASP A 366 3.33 -13.74 5.35
CA ASP A 366 3.64 -15.06 5.92
C ASP A 366 3.18 -15.14 7.39
N ALA A 367 3.38 -14.06 8.15
CA ALA A 367 2.92 -14.01 9.55
C ALA A 367 1.39 -14.05 9.65
N ILE A 368 0.66 -13.29 8.83
CA ILE A 368 -0.81 -13.32 8.78
C ILE A 368 -1.27 -14.74 8.39
N THR A 369 -0.66 -15.32 7.36
CA THR A 369 -0.99 -16.68 6.90
C THR A 369 -0.68 -17.74 7.98
N GLY A 370 0.43 -17.60 8.69
CA GLY A 370 0.82 -18.51 9.76
C GLY A 370 -0.13 -18.45 10.97
N ALA A 371 -0.57 -17.24 11.37
CA ALA A 371 -1.56 -17.06 12.42
C ALA A 371 -2.90 -17.73 12.05
N LEU A 372 -3.35 -17.60 10.80
CA LEU A 372 -4.56 -18.26 10.29
C LEU A 372 -4.47 -19.80 10.31
N ALA A 373 -3.28 -20.36 10.10
CA ALA A 373 -3.06 -21.80 10.17
C ALA A 373 -3.11 -22.31 11.63
N GLY A 374 -2.56 -21.55 12.58
CA GLY A 374 -2.61 -21.84 14.02
C GLY A 374 -4.04 -21.85 14.56
N GLN A 375 -4.86 -20.86 14.23
CA GLN A 375 -6.27 -20.77 14.66
C GLN A 375 -7.11 -21.97 14.18
N ARG A 376 -6.83 -22.52 13.01
CA ARG A 376 -7.51 -23.74 12.50
C ARG A 376 -7.13 -24.98 13.31
N ALA A 377 -5.86 -25.13 13.69
CA ALA A 377 -5.41 -26.26 14.49
C ALA A 377 -6.10 -26.27 15.87
N ASP A 378 -6.20 -25.12 16.52
CA ASP A 378 -6.85 -24.96 17.82
C ASP A 378 -8.37 -25.18 17.75
N THR A 379 -9.02 -24.77 16.66
CA THR A 379 -10.48 -24.99 16.47
C THR A 379 -10.79 -26.48 16.25
N VAL A 380 -9.96 -27.21 15.54
CA VAL A 380 -10.13 -28.66 15.31
C VAL A 380 -9.85 -29.43 16.61
N ALA A 381 -8.80 -29.05 17.34
CA ALA A 381 -8.45 -29.69 18.64
C ALA A 381 -9.51 -29.45 19.74
N SER A 382 -10.26 -28.34 19.67
CA SER A 382 -11.34 -28.02 20.63
C SER A 382 -12.70 -28.64 20.25
N SER A 383 -12.83 -29.24 19.06
CA SER A 383 -14.06 -29.88 18.55
C SER A 383 -14.01 -31.41 18.63
N GLU A 384 -12.87 -32.02 19.05
CA GLU A 384 -12.69 -33.42 19.41
C GLU A 384 -12.74 -33.59 20.95
#